data_e6817d2eaff3b1f5c3151f8ad6f23d54
#
_entry.id   e6817d2eaff3b1f5c3151f8ad6f23d54
#
_cell.length_a   1.000
_cell.length_b   1.000
_cell.length_c   1.000
_cell.angle_alpha   90.00
_cell.angle_beta   90.00
_cell.angle_gamma   90.00
#
_symmetry.space_group_name_H-M   'P 1'
#
loop_
_entity.id
_entity.type
_entity.pdbx_description
1 polymer ?
#
loop_
_entity_poly.entity_id
_entity_poly.type
_entity_poly.pdbx_seq_one_letter_code
_entity_poly.pdbx_strand_id
1 'polypeptide(L)'
;MERTVIEATRRTAIGKKVEALRRAGKLPAVLYGTHIQATPITLELRESSRILASTTSSSLFNLNLDGVVHAVLVREKQRDFITGILQHVDFQTVSLTEKIRTSVRIVFTGLAPAVKDFNGVVVNGAGEVEVECFPQDLPEKILVDISNLNKIGDGIYMRDVKVEGNVVILQNPDEMVVIITAPAAEEVVEEVVVPAAEEPEIIEKGKKEEEEEAEE
;
A
#
# COMPACT_ATOMS: atom_id res chain seq x y z
N MET A 1 -9.98 23.92 -6.21
CA MET A 1 -9.06 23.16 -5.35
C MET A 1 -7.68 23.74 -5.52
N GLU A 2 -7.06 24.20 -4.44
CA GLU A 2 -5.67 24.66 -4.47
C GLU A 2 -4.77 23.43 -4.65
N ARG A 3 -4.11 23.34 -5.81
CA ARG A 3 -3.15 22.29 -6.07
C ARG A 3 -1.85 22.61 -5.36
N THR A 4 -1.40 21.72 -4.52
CA THR A 4 -0.12 21.89 -3.82
C THR A 4 1.02 21.92 -4.84
N VAL A 5 1.91 22.90 -4.72
CA VAL A 5 3.08 23.06 -5.60
C VAL A 5 4.29 22.37 -4.95
N ILE A 6 4.99 21.57 -5.71
CA ILE A 6 6.25 20.91 -5.29
C ILE A 6 7.37 21.46 -6.17
N GLU A 7 8.44 21.94 -5.55
CA GLU A 7 9.61 22.41 -6.28
C GLU A 7 10.57 21.26 -6.60
N ALA A 8 11.04 21.25 -7.84
CA ALA A 8 11.94 20.24 -8.35
C ALA A 8 13.09 20.85 -9.15
N THR A 9 14.23 20.24 -9.09
CA THR A 9 15.41 20.60 -9.90
C THR A 9 15.88 19.40 -10.73
N ARG A 10 16.39 19.66 -11.92
CA ARG A 10 16.96 18.57 -12.76
C ARG A 10 18.22 18.02 -12.12
N ARG A 11 18.42 16.71 -12.22
CA ARG A 11 19.62 16.05 -11.74
C ARG A 11 20.39 15.37 -12.88
N THR A 12 21.71 15.39 -12.75
CA THR A 12 22.63 14.65 -13.63
C THR A 12 23.18 13.39 -12.96
N ALA A 13 23.06 13.31 -11.62
CA ALA A 13 23.54 12.15 -10.86
C ALA A 13 22.61 10.95 -11.07
N ILE A 14 23.18 9.85 -11.58
CA ILE A 14 22.47 8.59 -11.88
C ILE A 14 23.21 7.42 -11.24
N GLY A 15 22.50 6.31 -11.00
CA GLY A 15 23.06 5.09 -10.45
C GLY A 15 23.57 5.26 -9.01
N LYS A 16 24.73 4.71 -8.67
CA LYS A 16 25.29 4.71 -7.30
C LYS A 16 25.48 6.10 -6.69
N LYS A 17 25.62 7.15 -7.50
CA LYS A 17 25.77 8.54 -7.02
C LYS A 17 24.49 9.09 -6.37
N VAL A 18 23.34 8.46 -6.59
CA VAL A 18 22.04 8.88 -6.01
C VAL A 18 22.02 8.71 -4.49
N GLU A 19 22.78 7.77 -3.94
CA GLU A 19 22.89 7.58 -2.48
C GLU A 19 23.44 8.82 -1.76
N ALA A 20 24.41 9.49 -2.37
CA ALA A 20 24.95 10.73 -1.82
C ALA A 20 23.88 11.84 -1.73
N LEU A 21 22.95 11.90 -2.70
CA LEU A 21 21.84 12.86 -2.67
C LEU A 21 20.88 12.56 -1.51
N ARG A 22 20.57 11.29 -1.26
CA ARG A 22 19.70 10.88 -0.13
C ARG A 22 20.34 11.26 1.21
N ARG A 23 21.66 11.04 1.36
CA ARG A 23 22.40 11.46 2.56
C ARG A 23 22.43 12.99 2.75
N ALA A 24 22.38 13.74 1.64
CA ALA A 24 22.28 15.20 1.66
C ALA A 24 20.85 15.74 1.90
N GLY A 25 19.87 14.86 2.25
CA GLY A 25 18.50 15.25 2.50
C GLY A 25 17.69 15.54 1.23
N LYS A 26 18.14 15.05 0.08
CA LYS A 26 17.44 15.22 -1.20
C LYS A 26 16.75 13.93 -1.62
N LEU A 27 15.52 14.05 -2.12
CA LEU A 27 14.70 12.96 -2.62
C LEU A 27 14.87 12.84 -4.13
N PRO A 28 15.45 11.74 -4.65
CA PRO A 28 15.47 11.48 -6.07
C PRO A 28 14.09 11.11 -6.57
N ALA A 29 13.72 11.64 -7.74
CA ALA A 29 12.46 11.34 -8.40
C ALA A 29 12.66 11.30 -9.92
N VAL A 30 11.63 10.87 -10.64
CA VAL A 30 11.57 10.88 -12.10
C VAL A 30 10.25 11.50 -12.54
N LEU A 31 10.33 12.38 -13.52
CA LEU A 31 9.19 12.97 -14.22
C LEU A 31 9.10 12.37 -15.61
N TYR A 32 7.97 11.76 -15.97
CA TYR A 32 7.72 11.19 -17.30
C TYR A 32 6.25 11.37 -17.69
N GLY A 33 5.92 11.13 -18.94
CA GLY A 33 4.55 11.19 -19.46
C GLY A 33 4.48 11.25 -20.96
N THR A 34 3.26 11.39 -21.50
CA THR A 34 2.97 11.30 -22.94
C THR A 34 3.70 12.35 -23.76
N HIS A 35 3.94 13.53 -23.22
CA HIS A 35 4.53 14.66 -23.95
C HIS A 35 5.93 15.07 -23.43
N ILE A 36 6.48 14.34 -22.45
CA ILE A 36 7.76 14.67 -21.82
C ILE A 36 8.64 13.43 -21.77
N GLN A 37 9.89 13.57 -22.19
CA GLN A 37 10.89 12.51 -21.99
C GLN A 37 11.17 12.32 -20.50
N ALA A 38 11.42 11.07 -20.11
CA ALA A 38 11.76 10.74 -18.74
C ALA A 38 12.95 11.59 -18.26
N THR A 39 12.68 12.50 -17.36
CA THR A 39 13.64 13.46 -16.82
C THR A 39 13.91 13.14 -15.34
N PRO A 40 15.16 12.82 -14.99
CA PRO A 40 15.53 12.63 -13.58
C PRO A 40 15.54 13.98 -12.86
N ILE A 41 14.84 14.04 -11.73
CA ILE A 41 14.67 15.24 -10.90
C ILE A 41 15.06 14.97 -9.45
N THR A 42 15.23 16.02 -8.70
CA THR A 42 15.53 15.98 -7.27
C THR A 42 14.61 16.95 -6.54
N LEU A 43 14.06 16.52 -5.42
CA LEU A 43 13.20 17.29 -4.53
C LEU A 43 13.87 17.47 -3.17
N GLU A 44 13.40 18.41 -2.38
CA GLU A 44 13.73 18.54 -0.97
C GLU A 44 13.00 17.44 -0.18
N LEU A 45 13.74 16.56 0.51
CA LEU A 45 13.17 15.38 1.19
C LEU A 45 12.14 15.79 2.25
N ARG A 46 12.45 16.83 3.06
CA ARG A 46 11.64 17.23 4.21
C ARG A 46 10.27 17.79 3.78
N GLU A 47 10.27 18.68 2.82
CA GLU A 47 9.03 19.29 2.30
C GLU A 47 8.20 18.28 1.52
N SER A 48 8.85 17.56 0.59
CA SER A 48 8.18 16.53 -0.22
C SER A 48 7.59 15.41 0.63
N SER A 49 8.30 14.97 1.69
CA SER A 49 7.78 13.93 2.59
C SER A 49 6.52 14.38 3.31
N ARG A 50 6.42 15.64 3.74
CA ARG A 50 5.22 16.17 4.39
C ARG A 50 4.03 16.19 3.43
N ILE A 51 4.23 16.68 2.22
CA ILE A 51 3.17 16.76 1.20
C ILE A 51 2.74 15.35 0.78
N LEU A 52 3.70 14.48 0.48
CA LEU A 52 3.45 13.12 -0.03
C LEU A 52 2.96 12.14 1.05
N ALA A 53 3.06 12.48 2.34
CA ALA A 53 2.57 11.63 3.43
C ALA A 53 1.04 11.55 3.45
N SER A 54 0.36 12.68 3.21
CA SER A 54 -1.11 12.78 3.19
C SER A 54 -1.73 12.48 1.82
N THR A 55 -0.91 12.20 0.81
CA THR A 55 -1.31 12.12 -0.58
C THR A 55 -1.56 10.68 -1.00
N THR A 56 -2.64 10.47 -1.76
CA THR A 56 -2.97 9.21 -2.44
C THR A 56 -2.39 9.15 -3.85
N SER A 57 -2.42 7.98 -4.49
CA SER A 57 -1.99 7.79 -5.88
C SER A 57 -2.88 8.56 -6.89
N SER A 58 -4.06 8.99 -6.45
CA SER A 58 -5.03 9.75 -7.25
C SER A 58 -4.92 11.27 -7.09
N SER A 59 -4.03 11.78 -6.24
CA SER A 59 -3.92 13.23 -6.01
C SER A 59 -3.11 13.92 -7.09
N LEU A 60 -3.65 15.03 -7.61
CA LEU A 60 -3.01 15.89 -8.60
C LEU A 60 -2.16 16.98 -7.94
N PHE A 61 -0.94 17.16 -8.44
CA PHE A 61 -0.01 18.20 -8.00
C PHE A 61 0.44 19.09 -9.14
N ASN A 62 0.94 20.25 -8.77
CA ASN A 62 1.71 21.11 -9.64
C ASN A 62 3.20 20.93 -9.30
N LEU A 63 3.97 20.36 -10.21
CA LEU A 63 5.42 20.23 -10.09
C LEU A 63 6.07 21.41 -10.81
N ASN A 64 6.81 22.24 -10.09
CA ASN A 64 7.59 23.31 -10.67
C ASN A 64 9.00 22.79 -10.97
N LEU A 65 9.31 22.58 -12.26
CA LEU A 65 10.62 22.14 -12.71
C LEU A 65 11.32 23.31 -13.40
N ASP A 66 12.33 23.87 -12.75
CA ASP A 66 13.15 24.97 -13.29
C ASP A 66 12.29 26.16 -13.80
N GLY A 67 11.19 26.47 -13.12
CA GLY A 67 10.27 27.56 -13.47
C GLY A 67 9.11 27.18 -14.39
N VAL A 68 9.05 25.94 -14.85
CA VAL A 68 7.93 25.40 -15.64
C VAL A 68 7.03 24.54 -14.77
N VAL A 69 5.75 24.87 -14.70
CA VAL A 69 4.77 24.13 -13.90
C VAL A 69 4.14 23.02 -14.74
N HIS A 70 4.24 21.80 -14.24
CA HIS A 70 3.64 20.62 -14.84
C HIS A 70 2.57 20.05 -13.90
N ALA A 71 1.40 19.71 -14.47
CA ALA A 71 0.39 18.96 -13.74
C ALA A 71 0.80 17.47 -13.70
N VAL A 72 0.96 16.91 -12.51
CA VAL A 72 1.47 15.55 -12.31
C VAL A 72 0.62 14.75 -11.33
N LEU A 73 0.64 13.43 -11.53
CA LEU A 73 0.18 12.42 -10.58
C LEU A 73 1.37 11.72 -9.96
N VAL A 74 1.24 11.30 -8.72
CA VAL A 74 2.20 10.42 -8.07
C VAL A 74 1.86 8.98 -8.43
N ARG A 75 2.68 8.35 -9.27
CA ARG A 75 2.45 6.97 -9.71
C ARG A 75 2.95 5.96 -8.69
N GLU A 76 4.14 6.18 -8.15
CA GLU A 76 4.75 5.28 -7.18
C GLU A 76 5.53 6.06 -6.12
N LYS A 77 5.47 5.56 -4.89
CA LYS A 77 6.24 6.06 -3.74
C LYS A 77 7.01 4.90 -3.12
N GLN A 78 8.31 4.90 -3.31
CA GLN A 78 9.18 3.92 -2.68
C GLN A 78 9.64 4.42 -1.33
N ARG A 79 9.41 3.62 -0.29
CA ARG A 79 9.83 3.91 1.09
C ARG A 79 10.76 2.80 1.57
N ASP A 80 11.68 3.19 2.41
CA ASP A 80 12.46 2.24 3.18
C ASP A 80 11.55 1.55 4.21
N PHE A 81 11.54 0.23 4.26
CA PHE A 81 10.65 -0.54 5.14
C PHE A 81 11.03 -0.43 6.62
N ILE A 82 12.31 -0.15 6.93
CA ILE A 82 12.81 -0.06 8.31
C ILE A 82 12.65 1.35 8.84
N THR A 83 13.10 2.35 8.06
CA THR A 83 13.12 3.76 8.49
C THR A 83 11.86 4.53 8.11
N GLY A 84 11.04 4.03 7.18
CA GLY A 84 9.86 4.71 6.63
C GLY A 84 10.19 5.90 5.74
N ILE A 85 11.47 6.21 5.51
CA ILE A 85 11.92 7.35 4.73
C ILE A 85 11.64 7.12 3.25
N LEU A 86 11.15 8.15 2.53
CA LEU A 86 10.97 8.10 1.09
C LEU A 86 12.33 7.97 0.40
N GLN A 87 12.46 6.96 -0.47
CA GLN A 87 13.66 6.69 -1.26
C GLN A 87 13.56 7.14 -2.70
N HIS A 88 12.36 7.06 -3.28
CA HIS A 88 12.10 7.45 -4.66
C HIS A 88 10.63 7.79 -4.86
N VAL A 89 10.34 8.68 -5.81
CA VAL A 89 8.97 9.02 -6.21
C VAL A 89 8.91 9.16 -7.72
N ASP A 90 7.88 8.56 -8.29
CA ASP A 90 7.60 8.61 -9.72
C ASP A 90 6.43 9.57 -9.98
N PHE A 91 6.69 10.59 -10.81
CA PHE A 91 5.69 11.56 -11.24
C PHE A 91 5.35 11.33 -12.71
N GLN A 92 4.06 11.16 -12.96
CA GLN A 92 3.54 11.07 -14.32
C GLN A 92 2.85 12.39 -14.66
N THR A 93 3.30 13.04 -15.73
CA THR A 93 2.61 14.23 -16.26
C THR A 93 1.29 13.80 -16.89
N VAL A 94 0.26 14.58 -16.63
CA VAL A 94 -1.08 14.33 -17.14
C VAL A 94 -1.56 15.49 -17.99
N SER A 95 -2.23 15.16 -19.11
CA SER A 95 -2.96 16.11 -19.91
C SER A 95 -4.41 16.15 -19.46
N LEU A 96 -4.99 17.33 -19.30
CA LEU A 96 -6.38 17.48 -18.88
C LEU A 96 -7.39 16.96 -19.89
N THR A 97 -6.95 16.70 -21.11
CA THR A 97 -7.79 16.24 -22.23
C THR A 97 -7.77 14.73 -22.44
N GLU A 98 -6.85 14.02 -21.82
CA GLU A 98 -6.70 12.57 -21.98
C GLU A 98 -7.22 11.82 -20.75
N LYS A 99 -7.85 10.68 -20.98
CA LYS A 99 -8.22 9.76 -19.90
C LYS A 99 -6.98 9.09 -19.33
N ILE A 100 -6.94 8.97 -18.04
CA ILE A 100 -5.87 8.32 -17.30
C ILE A 100 -6.39 7.11 -16.54
N ARG A 101 -5.53 6.11 -16.37
CA ARG A 101 -5.78 4.94 -15.53
C ARG A 101 -4.95 5.06 -14.27
N THR A 102 -5.62 5.00 -13.13
CA THR A 102 -4.96 5.09 -11.83
C THR A 102 -5.69 4.27 -10.78
N SER A 103 -4.97 3.89 -9.73
CA SER A 103 -5.56 3.21 -8.58
C SER A 103 -6.06 4.24 -7.57
N VAL A 104 -7.30 4.08 -7.13
CA VAL A 104 -7.93 4.92 -6.11
C VAL A 104 -8.17 4.08 -4.86
N ARG A 105 -7.80 4.60 -3.71
CA ARG A 105 -7.98 3.92 -2.43
C ARG A 105 -9.45 3.88 -2.02
N ILE A 106 -9.88 2.72 -1.52
CA ILE A 106 -11.16 2.55 -0.85
C ILE A 106 -11.02 2.91 0.62
N VAL A 107 -11.99 3.68 1.12
CA VAL A 107 -12.10 4.00 2.54
C VAL A 107 -13.50 3.57 3.02
N PHE A 108 -13.53 2.69 4.00
CA PHE A 108 -14.77 2.23 4.60
C PHE A 108 -15.31 3.26 5.58
N THR A 109 -16.61 3.53 5.49
CA THR A 109 -17.32 4.46 6.38
C THR A 109 -18.48 3.74 7.06
N GLY A 110 -18.84 4.24 8.25
CA GLY A 110 -19.90 3.61 9.05
C GLY A 110 -19.37 2.50 9.98
N LEU A 111 -20.29 1.87 10.68
CA LEU A 111 -20.04 0.76 11.60
C LEU A 111 -20.99 -0.37 11.24
N ALA A 112 -20.45 -1.50 10.85
CA ALA A 112 -21.24 -2.68 10.53
C ALA A 112 -21.90 -3.25 11.79
N PRO A 113 -23.24 -3.45 11.81
CA PRO A 113 -23.95 -4.09 12.92
C PRO A 113 -23.38 -5.48 13.24
N ALA A 114 -22.99 -6.24 12.23
CA ALA A 114 -22.41 -7.56 12.39
C ALA A 114 -21.10 -7.57 13.22
N VAL A 115 -20.34 -6.47 13.21
CA VAL A 115 -19.15 -6.33 14.07
C VAL A 115 -19.56 -6.11 15.53
N LYS A 116 -20.63 -5.33 15.77
CA LYS A 116 -21.11 -5.02 17.13
C LYS A 116 -21.85 -6.19 17.77
N ASP A 117 -22.77 -6.80 17.02
CA ASP A 117 -23.73 -7.77 17.55
C ASP A 117 -23.17 -9.19 17.58
N PHE A 118 -22.30 -9.52 16.63
CA PHE A 118 -21.73 -10.87 16.46
C PHE A 118 -20.22 -10.93 16.61
N ASN A 119 -19.56 -9.85 17.06
CA ASN A 119 -18.10 -9.74 17.13
C ASN A 119 -17.40 -10.10 15.81
N GLY A 120 -18.04 -9.83 14.67
CA GLY A 120 -17.48 -10.11 13.34
C GLY A 120 -16.20 -9.30 13.08
N VAL A 121 -15.31 -9.88 12.32
CA VAL A 121 -14.07 -9.22 11.86
C VAL A 121 -14.24 -8.75 10.43
N VAL A 122 -13.97 -7.46 10.19
CA VAL A 122 -13.97 -6.89 8.83
C VAL A 122 -12.69 -7.31 8.12
N VAL A 123 -12.83 -8.10 7.06
CA VAL A 123 -11.72 -8.48 6.20
C VAL A 123 -11.81 -7.70 4.89
N ASN A 124 -10.78 -6.91 4.64
CA ASN A 124 -10.67 -6.13 3.42
C ASN A 124 -10.12 -7.03 2.30
N GLY A 125 -10.84 -7.12 1.19
CA GLY A 125 -10.38 -7.77 -0.03
C GLY A 125 -9.55 -6.79 -0.87
N ALA A 126 -10.21 -6.00 -1.72
CA ALA A 126 -9.56 -4.97 -2.51
C ALA A 126 -9.40 -3.67 -1.70
N GLY A 127 -8.17 -3.21 -1.50
CA GLY A 127 -7.88 -1.93 -0.83
C GLY A 127 -7.84 -0.74 -1.78
N GLU A 128 -7.63 -0.99 -3.06
CA GLU A 128 -7.54 -0.01 -4.14
C GLU A 128 -8.31 -0.49 -5.37
N VAL A 129 -8.87 0.44 -6.13
CA VAL A 129 -9.64 0.18 -7.34
C VAL A 129 -8.99 0.87 -8.53
N GLU A 130 -8.78 0.13 -9.62
CA GLU A 130 -8.34 0.72 -10.88
C GLU A 130 -9.50 1.40 -11.58
N VAL A 131 -9.31 2.69 -11.85
CA VAL A 131 -10.32 3.52 -12.52
C VAL A 131 -9.72 4.21 -13.74
N GLU A 132 -10.59 4.43 -14.73
CA GLU A 132 -10.29 5.24 -15.92
C GLU A 132 -11.20 6.48 -15.91
N CYS A 133 -10.60 7.65 -15.81
CA CYS A 133 -11.32 8.93 -15.78
C CYS A 133 -10.46 10.07 -16.33
N PHE A 134 -11.09 11.24 -16.48
CA PHE A 134 -10.32 12.46 -16.72
C PHE A 134 -9.68 12.96 -15.41
N PRO A 135 -8.51 13.62 -15.49
CA PRO A 135 -7.83 14.14 -14.29
C PRO A 135 -8.67 15.12 -13.45
N GLN A 136 -9.69 15.74 -14.06
CA GLN A 136 -10.59 16.66 -13.36
C GLN A 136 -11.64 15.93 -12.51
N ASP A 137 -12.04 14.73 -12.94
CA ASP A 137 -13.08 13.90 -12.31
C ASP A 137 -12.48 12.84 -11.36
N LEU A 138 -11.16 12.87 -11.16
CA LEU A 138 -10.46 11.87 -10.36
C LEU A 138 -10.75 12.06 -8.87
N PRO A 139 -11.41 11.09 -8.20
CA PRO A 139 -11.66 11.14 -6.77
C PRO A 139 -10.37 10.81 -5.98
N GLU A 140 -10.15 11.49 -4.86
CA GLU A 140 -9.03 11.19 -3.96
C GLU A 140 -9.20 9.84 -3.25
N LYS A 141 -10.45 9.47 -2.97
CA LYS A 141 -10.83 8.23 -2.28
C LYS A 141 -12.24 7.83 -2.69
N ILE A 142 -12.51 6.54 -2.65
CA ILE A 142 -13.85 5.98 -2.84
C ILE A 142 -14.39 5.62 -1.46
N LEU A 143 -15.54 6.19 -1.08
CA LEU A 143 -16.19 5.91 0.19
C LEU A 143 -17.16 4.76 0.02
N VAL A 144 -17.00 3.70 0.81
CA VAL A 144 -17.87 2.54 0.83
C VAL A 144 -18.52 2.42 2.21
N ASP A 145 -19.83 2.50 2.26
CA ASP A 145 -20.58 2.39 3.51
C ASP A 145 -20.83 0.92 3.89
N ILE A 146 -20.28 0.53 5.03
CA ILE A 146 -20.42 -0.81 5.59
C ILE A 146 -21.56 -0.96 6.59
N SER A 147 -22.38 0.09 6.80
CA SER A 147 -23.49 0.08 7.78
C SER A 147 -24.60 -0.91 7.42
N ASN A 148 -24.63 -1.38 6.18
CA ASN A 148 -25.63 -2.34 5.69
C ASN A 148 -25.25 -3.81 5.95
N LEU A 149 -24.05 -4.09 6.47
CA LEU A 149 -23.59 -5.44 6.74
C LEU A 149 -24.09 -5.92 8.10
N ASN A 150 -25.14 -6.72 8.09
CA ASN A 150 -25.87 -7.12 9.31
C ASN A 150 -25.45 -8.49 9.84
N LYS A 151 -24.91 -9.35 8.99
CA LYS A 151 -24.61 -10.75 9.33
C LYS A 151 -23.17 -11.10 9.03
N ILE A 152 -22.66 -12.11 9.74
CA ILE A 152 -21.42 -12.78 9.38
C ILE A 152 -21.61 -13.45 8.02
N GLY A 153 -20.67 -13.23 7.09
CA GLY A 153 -20.75 -13.68 5.71
C GLY A 153 -21.28 -12.62 4.74
N ASP A 154 -21.85 -11.52 5.22
CA ASP A 154 -22.23 -10.40 4.35
C ASP A 154 -20.97 -9.72 3.79
N GLY A 155 -20.99 -9.38 2.52
CA GLY A 155 -19.90 -8.69 1.84
C GLY A 155 -20.39 -7.71 0.79
N ILE A 156 -19.53 -6.78 0.43
CA ILE A 156 -19.74 -5.81 -0.65
C ILE A 156 -18.82 -6.20 -1.80
N TYR A 157 -19.39 -6.23 -3.00
CA TYR A 157 -18.67 -6.52 -4.23
C TYR A 157 -18.43 -5.23 -5.03
N MET A 158 -17.50 -5.29 -5.98
CA MET A 158 -17.15 -4.13 -6.81
C MET A 158 -18.34 -3.53 -7.55
N ARG A 159 -19.31 -4.34 -7.96
CA ARG A 159 -20.57 -3.89 -8.60
C ARG A 159 -21.45 -3.00 -7.72
N ASP A 160 -21.30 -3.10 -6.39
CA ASP A 160 -22.11 -2.36 -5.41
C ASP A 160 -21.45 -1.02 -5.02
N VAL A 161 -20.20 -0.80 -5.46
CA VAL A 161 -19.44 0.40 -5.18
C VAL A 161 -19.92 1.54 -6.07
N LYS A 162 -20.42 2.60 -5.44
CA LYS A 162 -20.84 3.82 -6.13
C LYS A 162 -19.67 4.80 -6.17
N VAL A 163 -19.30 5.21 -7.37
CA VAL A 163 -18.27 6.24 -7.59
C VAL A 163 -18.94 7.48 -8.16
N GLU A 164 -18.61 8.63 -7.60
CA GLU A 164 -19.13 9.93 -8.06
C GLU A 164 -18.36 10.37 -9.31
N GLY A 165 -19.06 10.94 -10.31
CA GLY A 165 -18.48 11.49 -11.53
C GLY A 165 -18.40 10.53 -12.73
N ASN A 166 -17.67 10.95 -13.79
CA ASN A 166 -17.44 10.17 -15.02
C ASN A 166 -16.28 9.20 -14.88
N VAL A 167 -16.36 8.31 -13.90
CA VAL A 167 -15.32 7.34 -13.57
C VAL A 167 -15.75 5.94 -14.00
N VAL A 168 -14.89 5.25 -14.74
CA VAL A 168 -15.12 3.87 -15.17
C VAL A 168 -14.23 2.96 -14.35
N ILE A 169 -14.81 1.99 -13.65
CA ILE A 169 -14.10 0.95 -12.91
C ILE A 169 -13.65 -0.11 -13.93
N LEU A 170 -12.35 -0.47 -13.90
CA LEU A 170 -11.75 -1.45 -14.80
C LEU A 170 -11.65 -2.86 -14.19
N GLN A 171 -11.84 -2.98 -12.88
CA GLN A 171 -11.78 -4.25 -12.16
C GLN A 171 -13.01 -5.13 -12.39
N ASN A 172 -12.87 -6.41 -12.05
CA ASN A 172 -13.93 -7.38 -12.16
C ASN A 172 -15.11 -7.02 -11.22
N PRO A 173 -16.35 -6.90 -11.72
CA PRO A 173 -17.51 -6.57 -10.88
C PRO A 173 -17.81 -7.58 -9.78
N ASP A 174 -17.37 -8.83 -9.92
CA ASP A 174 -17.54 -9.89 -8.92
C ASP A 174 -16.40 -9.94 -7.88
N GLU A 175 -15.43 -9.05 -7.99
CA GLU A 175 -14.36 -8.95 -7.00
C GLU A 175 -14.90 -8.43 -5.67
N MET A 176 -14.46 -9.08 -4.58
CA MET A 176 -14.90 -8.76 -3.23
C MET A 176 -14.10 -7.59 -2.68
N VAL A 177 -14.79 -6.57 -2.22
CA VAL A 177 -14.22 -5.35 -1.61
C VAL A 177 -14.07 -5.52 -0.12
N VAL A 178 -15.09 -6.03 0.56
CA VAL A 178 -15.10 -6.27 2.00
C VAL A 178 -16.03 -7.41 2.33
N ILE A 179 -15.68 -8.19 3.34
CA ILE A 179 -16.52 -9.24 3.92
C ILE A 179 -16.39 -9.22 5.44
N ILE A 180 -17.47 -9.61 6.13
CA ILE A 180 -17.43 -9.85 7.56
C ILE A 180 -17.33 -11.34 7.83
N THR A 181 -16.25 -11.74 8.51
CA THR A 181 -16.01 -13.13 8.92
C THR A 181 -16.24 -13.30 10.42
N ALA A 182 -16.51 -14.54 10.85
CA ALA A 182 -16.49 -14.86 12.25
C ALA A 182 -15.08 -14.67 12.82
N PRO A 183 -14.94 -14.21 14.08
CA PRO A 183 -13.64 -14.22 14.73
C PRO A 183 -13.12 -15.67 14.74
N ALA A 184 -11.83 -15.87 14.44
CA ALA A 184 -11.20 -17.14 14.69
C ALA A 184 -11.34 -17.42 16.19
N ALA A 185 -12.11 -18.42 16.57
CA ALA A 185 -12.06 -18.93 17.93
C ALA A 185 -10.60 -19.38 18.14
N GLU A 186 -9.89 -18.78 19.08
CA GLU A 186 -8.72 -19.39 19.64
C GLU A 186 -9.19 -20.76 20.15
N GLU A 187 -8.84 -21.81 19.42
CA GLU A 187 -8.87 -23.17 20.00
C GLU A 187 -7.95 -23.07 21.21
N VAL A 188 -8.57 -22.88 22.35
CA VAL A 188 -7.95 -23.19 23.63
C VAL A 188 -7.63 -24.67 23.49
N VAL A 189 -6.39 -24.99 23.17
CA VAL A 189 -5.86 -26.34 23.31
C VAL A 189 -6.04 -26.63 24.79
N GLU A 190 -7.14 -27.28 25.17
CA GLU A 190 -7.25 -27.94 26.46
C GLU A 190 -6.04 -28.87 26.52
N GLU A 191 -5.04 -28.45 27.28
CA GLU A 191 -4.00 -29.33 27.77
C GLU A 191 -4.74 -30.50 28.43
N VAL A 192 -4.85 -31.59 27.68
CA VAL A 192 -5.24 -32.86 28.27
C VAL A 192 -4.13 -33.21 29.22
N VAL A 193 -4.39 -32.89 30.50
CA VAL A 193 -3.61 -33.36 31.65
C VAL A 193 -3.70 -34.86 31.61
N VAL A 194 -2.72 -35.53 31.02
CA VAL A 194 -2.52 -36.96 31.17
C VAL A 194 -2.03 -37.17 32.56
N PRO A 195 -2.76 -37.95 33.41
CA PRO A 195 -2.30 -38.24 34.75
C PRO A 195 -1.02 -39.05 34.68
N ALA A 196 -0.03 -38.58 35.41
CA ALA A 196 1.23 -39.27 35.61
C ALA A 196 0.97 -40.67 36.13
N ALA A 197 1.50 -41.65 35.42
CA ALA A 197 1.71 -42.99 35.93
C ALA A 197 3.07 -43.49 35.46
N GLU A 198 3.91 -43.72 36.50
CA GLU A 198 5.01 -44.71 36.54
C GLU A 198 6.30 -44.40 35.77
N GLU A 199 7.30 -44.10 36.56
CA GLU A 199 8.71 -44.34 36.26
C GLU A 199 8.97 -45.78 35.87
N PRO A 200 9.88 -46.05 34.99
CA PRO A 200 10.83 -47.12 35.22
C PRO A 200 12.30 -46.69 35.07
N GLU A 201 12.98 -46.93 36.19
CA GLU A 201 14.34 -47.43 36.37
C GLU A 201 15.42 -47.21 35.27
N ILE A 202 16.44 -46.57 35.75
CA ILE A 202 17.80 -46.46 35.23
C ILE A 202 18.41 -47.83 34.98
N ILE A 203 18.88 -48.07 33.72
CA ILE A 203 19.89 -49.07 33.46
C ILE A 203 21.09 -48.40 32.79
N GLU A 204 22.12 -48.16 33.60
CA GLU A 204 23.50 -47.97 33.17
C GLU A 204 24.04 -49.24 32.50
N LYS A 205 24.66 -49.06 31.35
CA LYS A 205 25.84 -49.81 30.82
C LYS A 205 25.94 -49.44 29.34
N GLY A 206 27.05 -49.08 28.83
CA GLY A 206 28.46 -49.15 29.13
C GLY A 206 29.21 -48.64 27.89
N LYS A 207 30.14 -47.84 28.12
CA LYS A 207 31.45 -47.63 27.56
C LYS A 207 31.84 -48.44 26.32
N LYS A 208 32.34 -47.77 25.27
CA LYS A 208 33.63 -47.86 24.59
C LYS A 208 33.53 -47.43 23.13
N GLU A 209 34.38 -46.45 22.80
CA GLU A 209 35.55 -46.50 21.85
C GLU A 209 35.15 -46.79 20.40
N GLU A 210 35.52 -45.94 19.49
CA GLU A 210 36.77 -45.67 18.77
C GLU A 210 36.47 -44.48 17.82
N GLU A 211 37.15 -43.38 17.78
CA GLU A 211 38.46 -43.04 17.18
C GLU A 211 38.63 -43.44 15.70
N GLU A 212 39.14 -42.40 14.96
CA GLU A 212 39.84 -42.45 13.67
C GLU A 212 38.93 -42.49 12.40
N GLU A 213 39.16 -41.72 11.40
CA GLU A 213 40.25 -41.04 10.69
C GLU A 213 39.58 -40.13 9.68
N ALA A 214 39.96 -38.87 9.49
CA ALA A 214 41.03 -38.31 8.66
C ALA A 214 40.74 -38.27 7.15
N GLU A 215 40.84 -37.03 6.63
CA GLU A 215 41.38 -36.60 5.33
C GLU A 215 40.83 -37.26 4.03
N GLU A 216 40.12 -36.46 3.28
CA GLU A 216 40.57 -35.91 1.99
C GLU A 216 39.75 -34.69 1.59
#